data_9fc8557c5618ad7f7a643fc0e860e15b
#
_entry.id   9fc8557c5618ad7f7a643fc0e860e15b
#
_cell.length_a   1.000
_cell.length_b   1.000
_cell.length_c   1.000
_cell.angle_alpha   90.00
_cell.angle_beta   90.00
_cell.angle_gamma   90.00
#
_symmetry.space_group_name_H-M   'P 1'
#
loop_
_entity.id
_entity.type
_entity.pdbx_description
1 polymer ?
#
loop_
_entity_poly.entity_id
_entity_poly.type
_entity_poly.pdbx_seq_one_letter_code
_entity_poly.pdbx_strand_id
1 'polypeptide(L)'
;LDVEVSAVKKTGLDKLLETILLQAEVLELKVARDGRAEGLVIEAKLDRGRGAVATVLVQRGTLAIGDIVVAGTEFARVRALINDKGDHVKDAGPSIPVEVLGFTGVPSAGDRFSVVENEARAREVTEYRQRLIREKTAGGGATSLEQMMNQLKASGVSKFPLIIKGDVQGSVEAISGSLRQLGN
;
A
#
# COMPACT_ATOMS: atom_id res chain seq x y z
N LEU A 1 21.45 -19.13 -6.99
CA LEU A 1 21.30 -19.24 -8.44
C LEU A 1 21.34 -17.86 -9.05
N ASP A 2 22.17 -17.66 -10.06
CA ASP A 2 22.31 -16.41 -10.81
C ASP A 2 22.00 -16.66 -12.30
N VAL A 3 21.38 -15.67 -12.93
CA VAL A 3 20.98 -15.72 -14.34
C VAL A 3 21.29 -14.39 -15.00
N GLU A 4 22.11 -14.42 -16.05
CA GLU A 4 22.39 -13.23 -16.86
C GLU A 4 21.19 -12.92 -17.76
N VAL A 5 20.69 -11.68 -17.69
CA VAL A 5 19.53 -11.22 -18.46
C VAL A 5 19.77 -9.85 -19.08
N SER A 6 19.16 -9.62 -20.23
CA SER A 6 19.08 -8.30 -20.83
C SER A 6 17.64 -7.99 -21.25
N ALA A 7 17.01 -7.02 -20.61
CA ALA A 7 15.67 -6.56 -20.97
C ALA A 7 15.63 -5.95 -22.38
N VAL A 8 16.65 -5.20 -22.76
CA VAL A 8 16.77 -4.57 -24.09
C VAL A 8 16.94 -5.60 -25.20
N LYS A 9 17.85 -6.57 -25.00
CA LYS A 9 18.11 -7.64 -25.97
C LYS A 9 17.15 -8.81 -25.87
N LYS A 10 16.31 -8.84 -24.81
CA LYS A 10 15.40 -9.94 -24.48
C LYS A 10 16.08 -11.31 -24.37
N THR A 11 17.36 -11.33 -23.96
CA THR A 11 18.13 -12.56 -23.77
C THR A 11 18.06 -13.03 -22.32
N GLY A 12 18.03 -14.34 -22.09
CA GLY A 12 18.05 -14.98 -20.78
C GLY A 12 16.71 -14.92 -20.00
N LEU A 13 15.64 -14.37 -20.57
CA LEU A 13 14.35 -14.22 -19.88
C LEU A 13 13.70 -15.57 -19.61
N ASP A 14 13.71 -16.49 -20.56
CA ASP A 14 13.13 -17.82 -20.38
C ASP A 14 13.88 -18.59 -19.29
N LYS A 15 15.21 -18.53 -19.31
CA LYS A 15 16.05 -19.13 -18.26
C LYS A 15 15.80 -18.52 -16.88
N LEU A 16 15.53 -17.22 -16.82
CA LEU A 16 15.13 -16.55 -15.56
C LEU A 16 13.82 -17.12 -15.03
N LEU A 17 12.80 -17.24 -15.89
CA LEU A 17 11.50 -17.81 -15.52
C LEU A 17 11.62 -19.26 -15.05
N GLU A 18 12.37 -20.10 -15.77
CA GLU A 18 12.64 -21.48 -15.39
C GLU A 18 13.34 -21.55 -14.01
N THR A 19 14.33 -20.68 -13.77
CA THR A 19 15.05 -20.64 -12.51
C THR A 19 14.15 -20.19 -11.34
N ILE A 20 13.24 -19.22 -11.56
CA ILE A 20 12.25 -18.80 -10.57
C ILE A 20 11.30 -19.95 -10.24
N LEU A 21 10.80 -20.68 -11.25
CA LEU A 21 9.91 -21.83 -11.05
C LEU A 21 10.61 -22.93 -10.26
N LEU A 22 11.85 -23.28 -10.64
CA LEU A 22 12.64 -24.27 -9.93
C LEU A 22 12.88 -23.87 -8.47
N GLN A 23 13.22 -22.61 -8.21
CA GLN A 23 13.41 -22.11 -6.84
C GLN A 23 12.12 -22.17 -6.03
N ALA A 24 10.98 -21.83 -6.63
CA ALA A 24 9.67 -21.90 -5.98
C ALA A 24 9.29 -23.35 -5.63
N GLU A 25 9.60 -24.29 -6.51
CA GLU A 25 9.37 -25.72 -6.29
C GLU A 25 10.24 -26.28 -5.15
N VAL A 26 11.52 -25.93 -5.11
CA VAL A 26 12.46 -26.32 -4.05
C VAL A 26 12.02 -25.77 -2.68
N LEU A 27 11.46 -24.56 -2.63
CA LEU A 27 10.99 -23.93 -1.39
C LEU A 27 9.69 -24.54 -0.85
N GLU A 28 8.96 -25.33 -1.63
CA GLU A 28 7.69 -25.95 -1.24
C GLU A 28 6.72 -25.00 -0.52
N LEU A 29 6.58 -23.78 -1.02
CA LEU A 29 5.76 -22.76 -0.39
C LEU A 29 4.29 -23.18 -0.32
N LYS A 30 3.78 -23.34 0.88
CA LYS A 30 2.38 -23.74 1.14
C LYS A 30 1.65 -22.61 1.85
N VAL A 31 0.41 -22.36 1.46
CA VAL A 31 -0.44 -21.32 2.06
C VAL A 31 -1.88 -21.80 2.17
N ALA A 32 -2.55 -21.42 3.26
CA ALA A 32 -3.97 -21.68 3.45
C ALA A 32 -4.80 -20.79 2.51
N ARG A 33 -5.66 -21.39 1.72
CA ARG A 33 -6.65 -20.69 0.88
C ARG A 33 -7.94 -20.43 1.64
N ASP A 34 -8.21 -21.27 2.64
CA ASP A 34 -9.41 -21.17 3.46
C ASP A 34 -9.23 -20.09 4.54
N GLY A 35 -10.35 -19.46 4.90
CA GLY A 35 -10.38 -18.43 5.94
C GLY A 35 -10.35 -17.00 5.43
N ARG A 36 -10.27 -16.08 6.38
CA ARG A 36 -10.29 -14.64 6.12
C ARG A 36 -9.03 -14.21 5.38
N ALA A 37 -9.22 -13.39 4.35
CA ALA A 37 -8.10 -12.88 3.58
C ALA A 37 -7.25 -11.90 4.40
N GLU A 38 -5.95 -12.03 4.22
CA GLU A 38 -4.94 -11.10 4.69
C GLU A 38 -3.90 -10.88 3.59
N GLY A 39 -3.28 -9.71 3.59
CA GLY A 39 -2.25 -9.39 2.61
C GLY A 39 -1.73 -7.97 2.76
N LEU A 40 -1.23 -7.43 1.67
CA LEU A 40 -0.60 -6.12 1.61
C LEU A 40 -1.25 -5.24 0.55
N VAL A 41 -1.31 -3.95 0.83
CA VAL A 41 -1.61 -2.92 -0.16
C VAL A 41 -0.34 -2.66 -0.95
N ILE A 42 -0.39 -2.87 -2.26
CA ILE A 42 0.73 -2.59 -3.18
C ILE A 42 0.72 -1.13 -3.58
N GLU A 43 -0.45 -0.61 -3.92
CA GLU A 43 -0.66 0.74 -4.37
C GLU A 43 -2.10 1.18 -4.11
N ALA A 44 -2.31 2.48 -3.93
CA ALA A 44 -3.65 3.03 -3.82
C ALA A 44 -3.73 4.42 -4.46
N LYS A 45 -4.92 4.75 -4.95
CA LYS A 45 -5.21 6.03 -5.59
C LYS A 45 -6.66 6.45 -5.40
N LEU A 46 -6.91 7.74 -5.58
CA LEU A 46 -8.26 8.27 -5.70
C LEU A 46 -8.63 8.35 -7.19
N ASP A 47 -9.50 7.46 -7.63
CA ASP A 47 -10.01 7.44 -9.00
C ASP A 47 -11.22 8.36 -9.12
N ARG A 48 -11.29 9.17 -10.19
CA ARG A 48 -12.33 10.19 -10.39
C ARG A 48 -13.75 9.63 -10.56
N GLY A 49 -13.89 8.37 -10.98
CA GLY A 49 -15.19 7.72 -11.21
C GLY A 49 -15.51 6.64 -10.18
N ARG A 50 -14.49 5.99 -9.66
CA ARG A 50 -14.61 4.80 -8.82
C ARG A 50 -14.34 5.07 -7.33
N GLY A 51 -13.87 6.28 -6.98
CA GLY A 51 -13.52 6.65 -5.61
C GLY A 51 -12.13 6.13 -5.19
N ALA A 52 -11.96 5.84 -3.92
CA ALA A 52 -10.71 5.27 -3.42
C ALA A 52 -10.58 3.81 -3.85
N VAL A 53 -9.48 3.50 -4.50
CA VAL A 53 -9.16 2.19 -5.08
C VAL A 53 -7.78 1.77 -4.61
N ALA A 54 -7.62 0.52 -4.22
CA ALA A 54 -6.33 -0.03 -3.81
C ALA A 54 -6.04 -1.37 -4.51
N THR A 55 -4.84 -1.51 -5.05
CA THR A 55 -4.33 -2.79 -5.51
C THR A 55 -3.74 -3.53 -4.31
N VAL A 56 -4.25 -4.70 -4.02
CA VAL A 56 -3.81 -5.54 -2.90
C VAL A 56 -3.26 -6.86 -3.41
N LEU A 57 -2.28 -7.40 -2.71
CA LEU A 57 -1.79 -8.75 -2.90
C LEU A 57 -2.28 -9.62 -1.74
N VAL A 58 -3.14 -10.58 -2.05
CA VAL A 58 -3.60 -11.55 -1.06
C VAL A 58 -2.44 -12.47 -0.71
N GLN A 59 -2.13 -12.60 0.58
CA GLN A 59 -1.06 -13.47 1.08
C GLN A 59 -1.59 -14.78 1.63
N ARG A 60 -2.78 -14.78 2.25
CA ARG A 60 -3.48 -15.97 2.73
C ARG A 60 -4.99 -15.76 2.76
N GLY A 61 -5.75 -16.84 2.83
CA GLY A 61 -7.21 -16.82 2.79
C GLY A 61 -7.73 -16.46 1.40
N THR A 62 -9.00 -16.18 1.31
CA THR A 62 -9.67 -15.77 0.06
C THR A 62 -10.45 -14.49 0.30
N LEU A 63 -10.19 -13.46 -0.49
CA LEU A 63 -10.89 -12.19 -0.48
C LEU A 63 -12.07 -12.27 -1.45
N ALA A 64 -13.26 -11.92 -0.99
CA ALA A 64 -14.48 -11.99 -1.80
C ALA A 64 -15.23 -10.64 -1.83
N ILE A 65 -16.09 -10.49 -2.84
CA ILE A 65 -17.01 -9.36 -2.92
C ILE A 65 -17.97 -9.40 -1.73
N GLY A 66 -18.15 -8.27 -1.06
CA GLY A 66 -18.98 -8.12 0.14
C GLY A 66 -18.18 -8.16 1.45
N ASP A 67 -16.95 -8.65 1.45
CA ASP A 67 -16.07 -8.65 2.61
C ASP A 67 -15.83 -7.23 3.13
N ILE A 68 -15.65 -7.14 4.45
CA ILE A 68 -15.22 -5.91 5.10
C ILE A 68 -13.72 -6.01 5.38
N VAL A 69 -12.97 -5.12 4.79
CA VAL A 69 -11.49 -5.09 4.84
C VAL A 69 -11.02 -3.86 5.59
N VAL A 70 -10.04 -4.04 6.46
CA VAL A 70 -9.30 -2.93 7.10
C VAL A 70 -7.89 -2.89 6.52
N ALA A 71 -7.45 -1.73 6.07
CA ALA A 71 -6.09 -1.48 5.57
C ALA A 71 -5.57 -0.16 6.16
N GLY A 72 -4.50 -0.21 6.95
CA GLY A 72 -4.00 0.98 7.64
C GLY A 72 -5.06 1.66 8.50
N THR A 73 -5.35 2.91 8.20
CA THR A 73 -6.38 3.75 8.84
C THR A 73 -7.71 3.77 8.10
N GLU A 74 -7.81 3.04 7.01
CA GLU A 74 -8.99 3.01 6.16
C GLU A 74 -9.65 1.63 6.19
N PHE A 75 -10.94 1.58 5.85
CA PHE A 75 -11.63 0.31 5.64
C PHE A 75 -12.41 0.33 4.33
N ALA A 76 -12.77 -0.84 3.86
CA ALA A 76 -13.58 -1.02 2.65
C ALA A 76 -14.68 -2.03 2.89
N ARG A 77 -15.85 -1.80 2.29
CA ARG A 77 -16.75 -2.88 1.89
C ARG A 77 -16.42 -3.20 0.43
N VAL A 78 -15.88 -4.37 0.18
CA VAL A 78 -15.49 -4.80 -1.17
C VAL A 78 -16.70 -4.80 -2.11
N ARG A 79 -16.75 -3.83 -3.01
CA ARG A 79 -17.83 -3.68 -4.01
C ARG A 79 -17.53 -4.41 -5.30
N ALA A 80 -16.25 -4.41 -5.68
CA ALA A 80 -15.75 -5.10 -6.86
C ALA A 80 -14.29 -5.48 -6.66
N LEU A 81 -13.88 -6.56 -7.30
CA LEU A 81 -12.51 -7.02 -7.45
C LEU A 81 -12.19 -7.04 -8.94
N ILE A 82 -11.05 -6.46 -9.32
CA ILE A 82 -10.61 -6.40 -10.72
C ILE A 82 -9.20 -7.02 -10.77
N ASN A 83 -9.02 -7.98 -11.67
CA ASN A 83 -7.72 -8.65 -11.84
C ASN A 83 -6.74 -7.79 -12.67
N ASP A 84 -5.53 -8.29 -12.87
CA ASP A 84 -4.47 -7.67 -13.67
C ASP A 84 -4.81 -7.51 -15.16
N LYS A 85 -5.84 -8.23 -15.65
CA LYS A 85 -6.33 -8.13 -17.03
C LYS A 85 -7.48 -7.14 -17.19
N GLY A 86 -7.97 -6.56 -16.08
CA GLY A 86 -9.10 -5.66 -16.07
C GLY A 86 -10.47 -6.35 -15.97
N ASP A 87 -10.50 -7.68 -15.74
CA ASP A 87 -11.75 -8.42 -15.60
C ASP A 87 -12.27 -8.36 -14.16
N HIS A 88 -13.60 -8.28 -14.03
CA HIS A 88 -14.24 -8.43 -12.73
C HIS A 88 -14.21 -9.89 -12.26
N VAL A 89 -13.67 -10.11 -11.07
CA VAL A 89 -13.61 -11.43 -10.43
C VAL A 89 -14.46 -11.44 -9.17
N LYS A 90 -14.96 -12.62 -8.77
CA LYS A 90 -15.78 -12.77 -7.57
C LYS A 90 -14.96 -12.87 -6.29
N ASP A 91 -13.79 -13.47 -6.40
CA ASP A 91 -12.86 -13.72 -5.29
C ASP A 91 -11.41 -13.70 -5.78
N ALA A 92 -10.50 -13.59 -4.84
CA ALA A 92 -9.06 -13.64 -5.07
C ALA A 92 -8.39 -14.45 -3.95
N GLY A 93 -7.72 -15.53 -4.32
CA GLY A 93 -6.93 -16.36 -3.41
C GLY A 93 -5.51 -15.83 -3.20
N PRO A 94 -4.69 -16.60 -2.46
CA PRO A 94 -3.30 -16.24 -2.18
C PRO A 94 -2.46 -16.06 -3.45
N SER A 95 -1.51 -15.12 -3.40
CA SER A 95 -0.60 -14.73 -4.49
C SER A 95 -1.30 -14.07 -5.69
N ILE A 96 -2.59 -13.73 -5.57
CA ILE A 96 -3.33 -13.05 -6.64
C ILE A 96 -3.41 -11.57 -6.31
N PRO A 97 -2.88 -10.67 -7.17
CA PRO A 97 -3.09 -9.25 -7.06
C PRO A 97 -4.48 -8.88 -7.59
N VAL A 98 -5.20 -8.03 -6.86
CA VAL A 98 -6.50 -7.50 -7.29
C VAL A 98 -6.65 -6.04 -6.92
N GLU A 99 -7.30 -5.27 -7.78
CA GLU A 99 -7.77 -3.93 -7.48
C GLU A 99 -9.09 -4.03 -6.71
N VAL A 100 -9.14 -3.45 -5.52
CA VAL A 100 -10.30 -3.46 -4.61
C VAL A 100 -10.98 -2.12 -4.66
N LEU A 101 -12.28 -2.12 -4.93
CA LEU A 101 -13.13 -0.94 -4.91
C LEU A 101 -14.00 -0.93 -3.64
N GLY A 102 -14.19 0.24 -3.06
CA GLY A 102 -15.09 0.43 -1.92
C GLY A 102 -14.44 0.93 -0.65
N PHE A 103 -13.19 1.38 -0.71
CA PHE A 103 -12.49 2.02 0.41
C PHE A 103 -13.13 3.36 0.79
N THR A 104 -13.11 3.68 2.09
CA THR A 104 -13.56 4.96 2.65
C THR A 104 -12.59 6.10 2.35
N GLY A 105 -11.31 5.78 2.26
CA GLY A 105 -10.21 6.68 1.90
C GLY A 105 -9.10 5.90 1.25
N VAL A 106 -8.00 6.55 0.90
CA VAL A 106 -6.87 5.93 0.21
C VAL A 106 -5.91 5.36 1.25
N PRO A 107 -5.78 4.02 1.37
CA PRO A 107 -4.80 3.41 2.26
C PRO A 107 -3.37 3.66 1.76
N SER A 108 -2.39 3.46 2.61
CA SER A 108 -0.98 3.62 2.24
C SER A 108 -0.43 2.35 1.60
N ALA A 109 0.45 2.51 0.61
CA ALA A 109 1.24 1.39 0.08
C ALA A 109 2.08 0.77 1.22
N GLY A 110 2.12 -0.56 1.28
CA GLY A 110 2.75 -1.30 2.37
C GLY A 110 1.85 -1.55 3.58
N ASP A 111 0.65 -0.96 3.66
CA ASP A 111 -0.30 -1.28 4.71
C ASP A 111 -0.72 -2.74 4.62
N ARG A 112 -0.77 -3.41 5.77
CA ARG A 112 -1.39 -4.73 5.86
C ARG A 112 -2.91 -4.58 5.84
N PHE A 113 -3.56 -5.42 5.04
CA PHE A 113 -5.01 -5.54 5.09
C PHE A 113 -5.45 -6.87 5.72
N SER A 114 -6.62 -6.86 6.34
CA SER A 114 -7.27 -8.05 6.88
C SER A 114 -8.78 -7.92 6.75
N VAL A 115 -9.44 -9.04 6.44
CA VAL A 115 -10.90 -9.14 6.49
C VAL A 115 -11.37 -9.23 7.93
N VAL A 116 -12.36 -8.40 8.29
CA VAL A 116 -12.98 -8.37 9.62
C VAL A 116 -14.43 -8.80 9.56
N GLU A 117 -15.04 -9.09 10.72
CA GLU A 117 -16.39 -9.68 10.79
C GLU A 117 -17.50 -8.76 10.31
N ASN A 118 -17.37 -7.48 10.61
CA ASN A 118 -18.39 -6.49 10.32
C ASN A 118 -17.82 -5.07 10.25
N GLU A 119 -18.64 -4.15 9.74
CA GLU A 119 -18.25 -2.76 9.56
C GLU A 119 -18.03 -2.02 10.89
N ALA A 120 -18.75 -2.39 11.94
CA ALA A 120 -18.57 -1.77 13.26
C ALA A 120 -17.16 -2.06 13.80
N ARG A 121 -16.68 -3.30 13.63
CA ARG A 121 -15.31 -3.66 13.99
C ARG A 121 -14.27 -2.96 13.12
N ALA A 122 -14.55 -2.79 11.84
CA ALA A 122 -13.66 -2.05 10.95
C ALA A 122 -13.51 -0.59 11.41
N ARG A 123 -14.61 0.08 11.72
CA ARG A 123 -14.61 1.47 12.22
C ARG A 123 -13.85 1.59 13.53
N GLU A 124 -14.11 0.73 14.50
CA GLU A 124 -13.41 0.73 15.78
C GLU A 124 -11.88 0.65 15.59
N VAL A 125 -11.40 -0.28 14.73
CA VAL A 125 -9.98 -0.46 14.47
C VAL A 125 -9.37 0.76 13.77
N THR A 126 -10.05 1.30 12.76
CA THR A 126 -9.54 2.45 11.99
C THR A 126 -9.54 3.74 12.82
N GLU A 127 -10.58 4.01 13.61
CA GLU A 127 -10.64 5.15 14.53
C GLU A 127 -9.53 5.08 15.60
N TYR A 128 -9.31 3.88 16.17
CA TYR A 128 -8.20 3.66 17.11
C TYR A 128 -6.85 3.99 16.48
N ARG A 129 -6.58 3.49 15.27
CA ARG A 129 -5.32 3.74 14.56
C ARG A 129 -5.16 5.22 14.20
N GLN A 130 -6.23 5.87 13.73
CA GLN A 130 -6.23 7.31 13.44
C GLN A 130 -5.93 8.14 14.69
N ARG A 131 -6.52 7.77 15.85
CA ARG A 131 -6.24 8.43 17.13
C ARG A 131 -4.76 8.31 17.50
N LEU A 132 -4.17 7.11 17.43
CA LEU A 132 -2.75 6.91 17.73
C LEU A 132 -1.84 7.77 16.83
N ILE A 133 -2.16 7.90 15.54
CA ILE A 133 -1.39 8.74 14.63
C ILE A 133 -1.51 10.20 15.03
N ARG A 134 -2.73 10.69 15.34
CA ARG A 134 -2.94 12.07 15.81
C ARG A 134 -2.18 12.36 17.10
N GLU A 135 -2.21 11.46 18.07
CA GLU A 135 -1.48 11.60 19.34
C GLU A 135 0.04 11.67 19.11
N LYS A 136 0.59 10.80 18.24
CA LYS A 136 2.01 10.84 17.87
C LYS A 136 2.40 12.16 17.18
N THR A 137 1.56 12.65 16.28
CA THR A 137 1.79 13.90 15.57
C THR A 137 1.64 15.12 16.50
N ALA A 138 0.69 15.10 17.41
CA ALA A 138 0.49 16.15 18.40
C ALA A 138 1.59 16.16 19.48
N GLY A 139 2.07 14.99 19.91
CA GLY A 139 3.15 14.86 20.89
C GLY A 139 4.55 15.26 20.38
N GLY A 140 4.74 15.25 19.06
CA GLY A 140 6.00 15.69 18.43
C GLY A 140 6.08 17.19 18.11
N GLY A 141 5.04 17.96 18.34
CA GLY A 141 4.88 19.30 17.77
C GLY A 141 4.47 20.42 18.72
N ALA A 142 4.57 20.26 20.03
CA ALA A 142 4.39 21.40 20.96
C ALA A 142 5.68 22.22 21.13
N THR A 143 6.42 22.43 20.04
CA THR A 143 7.42 23.52 20.01
C THR A 143 6.62 24.82 19.91
N SER A 144 6.70 25.67 20.93
CA SER A 144 6.02 26.97 20.89
C SER A 144 6.45 27.72 19.63
N LEU A 145 5.56 28.54 19.06
CA LEU A 145 5.85 29.36 17.89
C LEU A 145 7.18 30.15 18.06
N GLU A 146 7.51 30.55 19.31
CA GLU A 146 8.75 31.21 19.68
C GLU A 146 9.98 30.27 19.53
N GLN A 147 9.89 29.02 19.94
CA GLN A 147 10.97 28.05 19.76
C GLN A 147 11.19 27.72 18.29
N MET A 148 10.13 27.64 17.50
CA MET A 148 10.17 27.45 16.06
C MET A 148 10.80 28.66 15.34
N MET A 149 10.46 29.88 15.73
CA MET A 149 11.10 31.10 15.22
C MET A 149 12.56 31.23 15.65
N ASN A 150 12.91 30.85 16.87
CA ASN A 150 14.29 30.87 17.33
C ASN A 150 15.15 29.82 16.67
N GLN A 151 14.63 28.63 16.40
CA GLN A 151 15.31 27.61 15.58
C GLN A 151 15.49 28.06 14.14
N LEU A 152 14.51 28.74 13.54
CA LEU A 152 14.61 29.29 12.18
C LEU A 152 15.67 30.41 12.08
N LYS A 153 15.81 31.24 13.12
CA LYS A 153 16.84 32.30 13.18
C LYS A 153 18.25 31.76 13.44
N ALA A 154 18.36 30.66 14.19
CA ALA A 154 19.64 30.08 14.57
C ALA A 154 20.24 29.16 13.50
N SER A 155 19.45 28.56 12.61
CA SER A 155 19.93 27.53 11.68
C SER A 155 20.45 28.04 10.35
N GLY A 156 20.23 29.32 9.97
CA GLY A 156 20.67 29.85 8.67
C GLY A 156 20.15 29.07 7.43
N VAL A 157 19.26 28.08 7.67
CA VAL A 157 18.74 27.20 6.61
C VAL A 157 17.54 27.85 5.94
N SER A 158 17.67 28.15 4.66
CA SER A 158 16.55 28.60 3.82
C SER A 158 15.62 27.43 3.54
N LYS A 159 14.40 27.44 4.13
CA LYS A 159 13.38 26.41 3.84
C LYS A 159 12.60 26.80 2.61
N PHE A 160 12.53 25.92 1.63
CA PHE A 160 11.72 26.08 0.43
C PHE A 160 10.53 25.08 0.50
N PRO A 161 9.32 25.55 0.82
CA PRO A 161 8.15 24.67 0.90
C PRO A 161 7.71 24.23 -0.51
N LEU A 162 7.61 22.93 -0.71
CA LEU A 162 7.18 22.31 -1.96
C LEU A 162 5.88 21.52 -1.75
N ILE A 163 4.96 21.63 -2.70
CA ILE A 163 3.77 20.78 -2.77
C ILE A 163 3.98 19.81 -3.93
N ILE A 164 4.01 18.52 -3.59
CA ILE A 164 4.16 17.43 -4.57
C ILE A 164 2.77 16.84 -4.80
N LYS A 165 2.39 16.71 -6.07
CA LYS A 165 1.16 16.03 -6.51
C LYS A 165 1.53 14.93 -7.50
N GLY A 166 0.99 13.74 -7.30
CA GLY A 166 1.14 12.59 -8.20
C GLY A 166 -0.20 11.93 -8.45
N ASP A 167 -0.26 11.07 -9.43
CA ASP A 167 -1.41 10.25 -9.81
C ASP A 167 -1.62 9.08 -8.86
N VAL A 168 -0.52 8.55 -8.30
CA VAL A 168 -0.48 7.46 -7.33
C VAL A 168 0.48 7.79 -6.19
N GLN A 169 0.30 7.15 -5.04
CA GLN A 169 1.10 7.40 -3.85
C GLN A 169 2.59 7.09 -4.09
N GLY A 170 2.90 6.01 -4.79
CA GLY A 170 4.29 5.63 -5.09
C GLY A 170 5.07 6.70 -5.88
N SER A 171 4.42 7.41 -6.81
CA SER A 171 5.02 8.54 -7.53
C SER A 171 5.38 9.69 -6.58
N VAL A 172 4.49 10.02 -5.63
CA VAL A 172 4.73 11.08 -4.63
C VAL A 172 5.88 10.71 -3.69
N GLU A 173 5.94 9.46 -3.25
CA GLU A 173 7.01 8.96 -2.38
C GLU A 173 8.37 8.96 -3.08
N ALA A 174 8.44 8.52 -4.33
CA ALA A 174 9.67 8.51 -5.14
C ALA A 174 10.21 9.93 -5.34
N ILE A 175 9.35 10.88 -5.71
CA ILE A 175 9.74 12.29 -5.88
C ILE A 175 10.20 12.89 -4.54
N SER A 176 9.45 12.64 -3.46
CA SER A 176 9.79 13.13 -2.12
C SER A 176 11.13 12.56 -1.64
N GLY A 177 11.40 11.27 -1.89
CA GLY A 177 12.67 10.63 -1.60
C GLY A 177 13.85 11.26 -2.34
N SER A 178 13.68 11.47 -3.65
CA SER A 178 14.71 12.13 -4.48
C SER A 178 14.98 13.57 -4.04
N LEU A 179 13.94 14.34 -3.72
CA LEU A 179 14.09 15.72 -3.25
C LEU A 179 14.80 15.80 -1.89
N ARG A 180 14.53 14.86 -0.99
CA ARG A 180 15.25 14.79 0.30
C ARG A 180 16.75 14.54 0.14
N GLN A 181 17.14 13.76 -0.88
CA GLN A 181 18.58 13.52 -1.18
C GLN A 181 19.28 14.74 -1.76
N LEU A 182 18.53 15.64 -2.44
CA LEU A 182 19.08 16.88 -2.99
C LEU A 182 19.22 17.99 -1.92
N GLY A 183 18.55 17.87 -0.79
CA GLY A 183 18.47 18.87 0.27
C GLY A 183 19.53 18.69 1.38
N ASN A 184 20.79 18.53 1.02
CA ASN A 184 21.91 18.53 1.98
C ASN A 184 22.43 19.92 2.25
#